data_b745faee0ebf741d66c880ae03e30ec5
#
_entry.id   b745faee0ebf741d66c880ae03e30ec5
#
_cell.length_a   1.000
_cell.length_b   1.000
_cell.length_c   1.000
_cell.angle_alpha   90.00
_cell.angle_beta   90.00
_cell.angle_gamma   90.00
#
_symmetry.space_group_name_H-M   'P 1'
#
loop_
_entity.id
_entity.type
_entity.pdbx_description
1 polymer ?
#
loop_
_entity_poly.entity_id
_entity_poly.type
_entity_poly.pdbx_seq_one_letter_code
_entity_poly.pdbx_strand_id
1 'polypeptide(L)'
;VYKRQDQTSKIIIDKKQVKVSEDGFFVFGLDRDRKFDLTITKIINGKKDKIIKKVLKRKYNIQRIDGLEESKVTPPESVYKRIKEENNKIGEARAINSDLPFFKNQFIMPVEGIISGVYGSQRILNGKPKWPHYGIDIAAKQGTMIKSSGSGIVTMAEDDLYYTGGTIIMDHGHGISTIYSHLENVM
;
A
#
# COMPACT_ATOMS: atom_id res chain seq x y z
N VAL A 1 -6.58 -9.38 -6.04
CA VAL A 1 -7.34 -10.47 -6.67
C VAL A 1 -6.57 -11.79 -6.50
N TYR A 2 -7.20 -12.77 -5.91
CA TYR A 2 -6.63 -14.11 -5.71
C TYR A 2 -7.16 -15.06 -6.78
N LYS A 3 -6.27 -15.85 -7.37
CA LYS A 3 -6.67 -16.89 -8.32
C LYS A 3 -5.81 -18.13 -8.10
N ARG A 4 -6.46 -19.28 -7.89
CA ARG A 4 -5.79 -20.58 -7.72
C ARG A 4 -5.22 -21.08 -9.05
N GLN A 5 -3.98 -21.56 -9.06
CA GLN A 5 -3.26 -22.11 -10.22
C GLN A 5 -2.46 -23.35 -9.82
N ASP A 6 -2.03 -24.15 -10.80
CA ASP A 6 -1.13 -25.27 -10.54
C ASP A 6 0.28 -24.76 -10.16
N GLN A 7 0.98 -25.46 -9.27
CA GLN A 7 2.31 -25.08 -8.75
C GLN A 7 3.36 -24.86 -9.84
N THR A 8 3.26 -25.55 -10.96
CA THR A 8 4.17 -25.41 -12.11
C THR A 8 3.84 -24.21 -13.01
N SER A 9 2.78 -23.47 -12.69
CA SER A 9 2.33 -22.36 -13.49
C SER A 9 3.15 -21.11 -13.25
N LYS A 10 3.63 -20.47 -14.33
CA LYS A 10 4.15 -19.11 -14.26
C LYS A 10 3.03 -18.13 -14.60
N ILE A 11 2.85 -17.14 -13.74
CA ILE A 11 1.86 -16.08 -13.94
C ILE A 11 2.60 -14.78 -14.20
N ILE A 12 2.23 -14.12 -15.30
CA ILE A 12 2.76 -12.82 -15.69
C ILE A 12 1.60 -11.83 -15.73
N ILE A 13 1.71 -10.80 -14.94
CA ILE A 13 0.78 -9.67 -14.92
C ILE A 13 1.42 -8.54 -15.70
N ASP A 14 0.79 -8.17 -16.82
CA ASP A 14 1.34 -7.28 -17.84
C ASP A 14 2.69 -7.81 -18.36
N LYS A 15 3.80 -7.33 -17.80
CA LYS A 15 5.17 -7.75 -18.16
C LYS A 15 5.94 -8.32 -16.97
N LYS A 16 5.34 -8.35 -15.76
CA LYS A 16 6.02 -8.79 -14.54
C LYS A 16 5.54 -10.18 -14.12
N GLN A 17 6.47 -11.08 -13.90
CA GLN A 17 6.15 -12.36 -13.26
C GLN A 17 5.79 -12.10 -11.80
N VAL A 18 4.69 -12.69 -11.36
CA VAL A 18 4.26 -12.65 -9.96
C VAL A 18 4.53 -13.98 -9.28
N LYS A 19 4.79 -13.91 -7.99
CA LYS A 19 5.02 -15.08 -7.14
C LYS A 19 3.72 -15.86 -6.99
N VAL A 20 3.80 -17.18 -7.08
CA VAL A 20 2.68 -18.09 -6.88
C VAL A 20 2.99 -18.93 -5.65
N SER A 21 2.06 -19.03 -4.70
CA SER A 21 2.21 -19.86 -3.52
C SER A 21 2.14 -21.35 -3.85
N GLU A 22 2.60 -22.20 -2.93
CA GLU A 22 2.58 -23.67 -3.11
C GLU A 22 1.19 -24.23 -3.40
N ASP A 23 0.15 -23.62 -2.83
CA ASP A 23 -1.25 -24.00 -3.08
C ASP A 23 -1.89 -23.26 -4.27
N GLY A 24 -1.08 -22.57 -5.09
CA GLY A 24 -1.47 -21.99 -6.37
C GLY A 24 -2.14 -20.62 -6.29
N PHE A 25 -2.02 -19.89 -5.18
CA PHE A 25 -2.52 -18.52 -5.09
C PHE A 25 -1.46 -17.50 -5.50
N PHE A 26 -1.90 -16.39 -6.03
CA PHE A 26 -1.08 -15.22 -6.29
C PHE A 26 -1.87 -13.93 -6.05
N VAL A 27 -1.15 -12.86 -5.79
CA VAL A 27 -1.72 -11.53 -5.56
C VAL A 27 -0.97 -10.49 -6.40
N PHE A 28 -1.68 -9.47 -6.81
CA PHE A 28 -1.09 -8.30 -7.48
C PHE A 28 -1.95 -7.07 -7.22
N GLY A 29 -1.31 -5.90 -7.27
CA GLY A 29 -1.97 -4.61 -7.17
C GLY A 29 -2.07 -3.92 -8.52
N LEU A 30 -3.06 -3.06 -8.67
CA LEU A 30 -3.19 -2.15 -9.81
C LEU A 30 -2.97 -0.73 -9.33
N ASP A 31 -2.18 0.04 -10.09
CA ASP A 31 -1.94 1.44 -9.80
C ASP A 31 -3.26 2.24 -9.81
N ARG A 32 -3.33 3.24 -8.92
CA ARG A 32 -4.48 4.15 -8.80
C ARG A 32 -4.86 4.79 -10.13
N ASP A 33 -3.85 5.22 -10.88
CA ASP A 33 -4.01 6.00 -12.12
C ASP A 33 -3.82 5.14 -13.37
N ARG A 34 -3.97 3.82 -13.23
CA ARG A 34 -3.84 2.88 -14.35
C ARG A 34 -4.78 3.24 -15.50
N LYS A 35 -4.22 3.33 -16.70
CA LYS A 35 -4.94 3.71 -17.93
C LYS A 35 -5.18 2.55 -18.89
N PHE A 36 -4.54 1.41 -18.66
CA PHE A 36 -4.50 0.28 -19.58
C PHE A 36 -5.28 -0.90 -19.03
N ASP A 37 -5.80 -1.73 -19.92
CA ASP A 37 -6.39 -3.01 -19.56
C ASP A 37 -5.34 -3.94 -18.92
N LEU A 38 -5.81 -4.83 -18.07
CA LEU A 38 -4.98 -5.80 -17.39
C LEU A 38 -4.74 -7.00 -18.30
N THR A 39 -3.49 -7.36 -18.51
CA THR A 39 -3.10 -8.59 -19.20
C THR A 39 -2.59 -9.61 -18.17
N ILE A 40 -3.24 -10.77 -18.13
CA ILE A 40 -2.81 -11.91 -17.31
C ILE A 40 -2.35 -12.99 -18.28
N THR A 41 -1.09 -13.39 -18.19
CA THR A 41 -0.55 -14.50 -18.98
C THR A 41 -0.23 -15.66 -18.04
N LYS A 42 -0.84 -16.80 -18.30
CA LYS A 42 -0.56 -18.06 -17.61
C LYS A 42 0.29 -18.93 -18.53
N ILE A 43 1.36 -19.51 -17.99
CA ILE A 43 2.23 -20.44 -18.72
C ILE A 43 2.26 -21.77 -17.96
N ILE A 44 1.80 -22.83 -18.60
CA ILE A 44 1.85 -24.21 -18.08
C ILE A 44 2.49 -25.09 -19.14
N ASN A 45 3.52 -25.85 -18.79
CA ASN A 45 4.21 -26.75 -19.70
C ASN A 45 4.59 -26.08 -21.03
N GLY A 46 5.06 -24.82 -20.98
CA GLY A 46 5.41 -24.01 -22.15
C GLY A 46 4.22 -23.41 -22.93
N LYS A 47 3.01 -23.88 -22.66
CA LYS A 47 1.79 -23.36 -23.32
C LYS A 47 1.35 -22.05 -22.67
N LYS A 48 1.14 -21.02 -23.49
CA LYS A 48 0.74 -19.69 -23.03
C LYS A 48 -0.77 -19.50 -23.23
N ASP A 49 -1.44 -19.10 -22.17
CA ASP A 49 -2.84 -18.62 -22.20
C ASP A 49 -2.88 -17.18 -21.73
N LYS A 50 -3.58 -16.32 -22.49
CA LYS A 50 -3.63 -14.87 -22.26
C LYS A 50 -5.06 -14.42 -22.03
N ILE A 51 -5.29 -13.72 -20.90
CA ILE A 51 -6.58 -13.13 -20.54
C ILE A 51 -6.40 -11.63 -20.45
N ILE A 52 -7.27 -10.88 -21.12
CA ILE A 52 -7.34 -9.43 -21.02
C ILE A 52 -8.57 -9.06 -20.21
N LYS A 53 -8.39 -8.23 -19.18
CA LYS A 53 -9.46 -7.73 -18.33
C LYS A 53 -9.51 -6.21 -18.44
N LYS A 54 -10.68 -5.70 -18.77
CA LYS A 54 -10.93 -4.25 -18.79
C LYS A 54 -10.82 -3.69 -17.38
N VAL A 55 -10.05 -2.61 -17.24
CA VAL A 55 -9.92 -1.87 -15.99
C VAL A 55 -10.85 -0.66 -16.03
N LEU A 56 -11.77 -0.61 -15.09
CA LEU A 56 -12.72 0.50 -15.00
C LEU A 56 -12.01 1.73 -14.43
N LYS A 57 -12.21 2.87 -15.08
CA LYS A 57 -11.72 4.15 -14.57
C LYS A 57 -12.48 4.54 -13.31
N ARG A 58 -11.74 4.90 -12.28
CA ARG A 58 -12.30 5.43 -11.02
C ARG A 58 -12.08 6.94 -10.97
N LYS A 59 -13.09 7.67 -10.52
CA LYS A 59 -12.97 9.09 -10.19
C LYS A 59 -12.57 9.21 -8.72
N TYR A 60 -11.58 10.04 -8.44
CA TYR A 60 -11.08 10.31 -7.09
C TYR A 60 -11.40 11.75 -6.71
N ASN A 61 -11.56 12.00 -5.42
CA ASN A 61 -11.75 13.35 -4.91
C ASN A 61 -10.42 14.09 -4.95
N ILE A 62 -10.40 15.23 -5.65
CA ILE A 62 -9.24 16.11 -5.76
C ILE A 62 -9.61 17.46 -5.15
N GLN A 63 -8.98 17.79 -4.03
CA GLN A 63 -9.16 19.06 -3.32
C GLN A 63 -8.07 20.04 -3.72
N ARG A 64 -8.44 21.25 -4.15
CA ARG A 64 -7.54 22.36 -4.42
C ARG A 64 -7.61 23.35 -3.29
N ILE A 65 -6.46 23.73 -2.75
CA ILE A 65 -6.34 24.69 -1.64
C ILE A 65 -5.22 25.65 -2.04
N ASP A 66 -5.56 26.93 -2.18
CA ASP A 66 -4.65 27.99 -2.53
C ASP A 66 -4.52 29.02 -1.39
N GLY A 67 -3.51 29.87 -1.42
CA GLY A 67 -3.26 30.88 -0.40
C GLY A 67 -2.60 30.36 0.88
N LEU A 68 -2.00 29.18 0.82
CA LEU A 68 -1.24 28.64 1.95
C LEU A 68 0.18 29.26 1.99
N GLU A 69 0.71 29.43 3.20
CA GLU A 69 2.12 29.75 3.39
C GLU A 69 3.00 28.64 2.80
N GLU A 70 4.11 29.00 2.15
CA GLU A 70 4.98 28.04 1.49
C GLU A 70 5.53 26.97 2.45
N SER A 71 5.80 27.33 3.69
CA SER A 71 6.22 26.42 4.76
C SER A 71 5.23 25.28 5.03
N LYS A 72 3.94 25.49 4.75
CA LYS A 72 2.88 24.48 4.86
C LYS A 72 2.76 23.59 3.61
N VAL A 73 3.38 24.02 2.52
CA VAL A 73 3.37 23.32 1.24
C VAL A 73 4.64 22.52 1.04
N THR A 74 5.78 23.06 1.44
CA THR A 74 7.10 22.44 1.24
C THR A 74 7.83 22.37 2.59
N PRO A 75 8.34 21.20 3.00
CA PRO A 75 9.12 21.10 4.23
C PRO A 75 10.37 21.96 4.17
N PRO A 76 10.88 22.46 5.30
CA PRO A 76 12.14 23.17 5.34
C PRO A 76 13.33 22.26 5.00
N GLU A 77 14.38 22.83 4.41
CA GLU A 77 15.56 22.05 3.99
C GLU A 77 16.23 21.29 5.14
N SER A 78 16.17 21.83 6.35
CA SER A 78 16.74 21.21 7.54
C SER A 78 16.23 19.81 7.83
N VAL A 79 15.04 19.45 7.35
CA VAL A 79 14.45 18.10 7.57
C VAL A 79 14.58 17.17 6.36
N TYR A 80 15.13 17.61 5.23
CA TYR A 80 15.22 16.77 4.03
C TYR A 80 16.06 15.51 4.23
N LYS A 81 17.16 15.62 4.98
CA LYS A 81 18.01 14.48 5.29
C LYS A 81 17.22 13.43 6.09
N ARG A 82 16.53 13.85 7.16
CA ARG A 82 15.68 13.00 7.98
C ARG A 82 14.60 12.32 7.13
N ILE A 83 13.86 13.09 6.33
CA ILE A 83 12.80 12.57 5.45
C ILE A 83 13.35 11.51 4.48
N LYS A 84 14.54 11.73 3.92
CA LYS A 84 15.16 10.79 3.00
C LYS A 84 15.54 9.48 3.69
N GLU A 85 16.13 9.55 4.88
CA GLU A 85 16.53 8.38 5.67
C GLU A 85 15.29 7.57 6.09
N GLU A 86 14.25 8.23 6.56
CA GLU A 86 12.98 7.60 6.93
C GLU A 86 12.28 6.94 5.74
N ASN A 87 12.23 7.62 4.58
CA ASN A 87 11.67 7.04 3.36
C ASN A 87 12.44 5.81 2.89
N ASN A 88 13.76 5.78 3.07
CA ASN A 88 14.57 4.59 2.77
C ASN A 88 14.20 3.42 3.67
N LYS A 89 14.10 3.63 5.00
CA LYS A 89 13.66 2.61 5.96
C LYS A 89 12.27 2.04 5.59
N ILE A 90 11.31 2.93 5.31
CA ILE A 90 9.97 2.53 4.85
C ILE A 90 10.05 1.71 3.56
N GLY A 91 10.88 2.16 2.62
CA GLY A 91 11.09 1.48 1.35
C GLY A 91 11.66 0.07 1.53
N GLU A 92 12.68 -0.10 2.38
CA GLU A 92 13.29 -1.38 2.72
C GLU A 92 12.29 -2.32 3.39
N ALA A 93 11.55 -1.84 4.39
CA ALA A 93 10.53 -2.63 5.09
C ALA A 93 9.42 -3.11 4.14
N ARG A 94 9.02 -2.29 3.17
CA ARG A 94 8.00 -2.61 2.17
C ARG A 94 8.51 -3.45 1.00
N ALA A 95 9.83 -3.48 0.77
CA ALA A 95 10.43 -4.28 -0.30
C ALA A 95 10.49 -5.77 0.04
N ILE A 96 10.22 -6.15 1.28
CA ILE A 96 10.18 -7.54 1.72
C ILE A 96 9.10 -8.29 0.93
N ASN A 97 9.48 -9.41 0.38
CA ASN A 97 8.61 -10.28 -0.42
C ASN A 97 8.78 -11.73 0.04
N SER A 98 8.31 -12.00 1.25
CA SER A 98 8.39 -13.31 1.89
C SER A 98 7.45 -14.34 1.26
N ASP A 99 7.63 -15.61 1.65
CA ASP A 99 6.74 -16.73 1.25
C ASP A 99 5.59 -16.93 2.24
N LEU A 100 5.38 -16.00 3.16
CA LEU A 100 4.31 -16.08 4.16
C LEU A 100 2.95 -16.23 3.48
N PRO A 101 2.06 -17.09 4.00
CA PRO A 101 0.77 -17.37 3.38
C PRO A 101 -0.34 -16.39 3.78
N PHE A 102 -0.05 -15.42 4.62
CA PHE A 102 -1.05 -14.58 5.28
C PHE A 102 -1.77 -13.62 4.33
N PHE A 103 -1.17 -13.29 3.18
CA PHE A 103 -1.83 -12.51 2.14
C PHE A 103 -3.15 -13.11 1.64
N LYS A 104 -3.40 -14.40 1.90
CA LYS A 104 -4.63 -15.12 1.54
C LYS A 104 -5.76 -14.93 2.53
N ASN A 105 -5.43 -14.51 3.74
CA ASN A 105 -6.40 -14.37 4.82
C ASN A 105 -7.28 -13.13 4.63
N GLN A 106 -8.42 -13.13 5.27
CA GLN A 106 -9.26 -11.95 5.30
C GLN A 106 -8.62 -10.87 6.18
N PHE A 107 -8.56 -9.65 5.64
CA PHE A 107 -8.13 -8.47 6.38
C PHE A 107 -9.33 -7.83 7.07
N ILE A 108 -9.12 -7.37 8.31
CA ILE A 108 -10.12 -6.69 9.13
C ILE A 108 -9.78 -5.20 9.29
N MET A 109 -10.74 -4.41 9.70
CA MET A 109 -10.50 -3.03 10.11
C MET A 109 -9.66 -3.02 11.40
N PRO A 110 -8.57 -2.23 11.46
CA PRO A 110 -7.66 -2.21 12.60
C PRO A 110 -8.26 -1.55 13.84
N VAL A 111 -9.26 -0.71 13.66
CA VAL A 111 -9.95 0.04 14.71
C VAL A 111 -11.35 0.40 14.23
N GLU A 112 -12.26 0.56 15.18
CA GLU A 112 -13.58 1.14 14.92
C GLU A 112 -13.49 2.67 14.93
N GLY A 113 -14.10 3.34 13.96
CA GLY A 113 -14.08 4.79 13.85
C GLY A 113 -14.69 5.30 12.56
N ILE A 114 -14.74 6.62 12.42
CA ILE A 114 -15.29 7.28 11.24
C ILE A 114 -14.21 7.28 10.15
N ILE A 115 -14.55 6.86 8.93
CA ILE A 115 -13.66 6.99 7.78
C ILE A 115 -13.59 8.47 7.39
N SER A 116 -12.50 9.13 7.74
CA SER A 116 -12.25 10.55 7.48
C SER A 116 -11.42 10.81 6.22
N GLY A 117 -10.67 9.82 5.76
CA GLY A 117 -9.91 9.87 4.52
C GLY A 117 -10.08 8.58 3.71
N VAL A 118 -10.26 8.72 2.39
CA VAL A 118 -10.49 7.59 1.49
C VAL A 118 -9.34 7.40 0.51
N TYR A 119 -9.12 6.14 0.12
CA TYR A 119 -8.11 5.80 -0.87
C TYR A 119 -8.28 6.58 -2.17
N GLY A 120 -7.18 7.11 -2.66
CA GLY A 120 -7.08 7.79 -3.95
C GLY A 120 -7.42 9.28 -3.92
N SER A 121 -7.92 9.83 -2.81
CA SER A 121 -8.08 11.28 -2.66
C SER A 121 -6.72 11.99 -2.80
N GLN A 122 -6.73 13.23 -3.31
CA GLN A 122 -5.48 13.98 -3.55
C GLN A 122 -5.69 15.45 -3.27
N ARG A 123 -4.68 16.11 -2.70
CA ARG A 123 -4.64 17.56 -2.52
C ARG A 123 -3.70 18.20 -3.52
N ILE A 124 -4.10 19.36 -4.02
CA ILE A 124 -3.26 20.27 -4.80
C ILE A 124 -3.15 21.54 -3.96
N LEU A 125 -1.94 21.81 -3.46
CA LEU A 125 -1.67 22.94 -2.56
C LEU A 125 -0.89 24.02 -3.30
N ASN A 126 -1.43 25.24 -3.40
CA ASN A 126 -0.85 26.34 -4.18
C ASN A 126 -0.44 25.89 -5.59
N GLY A 127 -1.30 25.15 -6.28
CA GLY A 127 -1.02 24.59 -7.60
C GLY A 127 -0.07 23.39 -7.63
N LYS A 128 0.58 23.02 -6.50
CA LYS A 128 1.51 21.88 -6.39
C LYS A 128 0.76 20.60 -6.03
N PRO A 129 0.68 19.59 -6.90
CA PRO A 129 0.01 18.33 -6.57
C PRO A 129 0.82 17.58 -5.50
N LYS A 130 0.13 17.11 -4.47
CA LYS A 130 0.68 16.21 -3.45
C LYS A 130 0.44 14.77 -3.85
N TRP A 131 1.16 13.84 -3.20
CA TRP A 131 0.93 12.43 -3.40
C TRP A 131 -0.52 12.06 -3.09
N PRO A 132 -1.14 11.18 -3.90
CA PRO A 132 -2.45 10.64 -3.56
C PRO A 132 -2.43 9.89 -2.23
N HIS A 133 -3.56 9.88 -1.56
CA HIS A 133 -3.74 9.10 -0.35
C HIS A 133 -3.86 7.60 -0.71
N TYR A 134 -2.87 6.81 -0.37
CA TYR A 134 -2.82 5.38 -0.70
C TYR A 134 -3.34 4.48 0.43
N GLY A 135 -4.19 5.00 1.28
CA GLY A 135 -4.78 4.31 2.41
C GLY A 135 -6.18 4.83 2.76
N ILE A 136 -6.61 4.52 3.95
CA ILE A 136 -7.80 5.08 4.57
C ILE A 136 -7.41 5.71 5.90
N ASP A 137 -8.05 6.82 6.25
CA ASP A 137 -7.93 7.42 7.58
C ASP A 137 -9.16 7.02 8.40
N ILE A 138 -8.93 6.51 9.59
CA ILE A 138 -9.97 6.13 10.54
C ILE A 138 -9.81 7.01 11.77
N ALA A 139 -10.74 7.93 11.97
CA ALA A 139 -10.73 8.80 13.14
C ALA A 139 -11.20 8.03 14.36
N ALA A 140 -10.33 7.90 15.35
CA ALA A 140 -10.60 7.33 16.66
C ALA A 140 -10.08 8.27 17.76
N LYS A 141 -10.54 8.07 19.00
CA LYS A 141 -10.01 8.85 20.14
C LYS A 141 -8.56 8.50 20.38
N GLN A 142 -7.77 9.49 20.82
CA GLN A 142 -6.40 9.28 21.26
C GLN A 142 -6.33 8.18 22.34
N GLY A 143 -5.33 7.32 22.28
CA GLY A 143 -5.19 6.17 23.17
C GLY A 143 -6.04 4.95 22.81
N THR A 144 -6.84 5.01 21.72
CA THR A 144 -7.59 3.83 21.26
C THR A 144 -6.61 2.78 20.74
N MET A 145 -6.69 1.57 21.30
CA MET A 145 -5.87 0.44 20.83
C MET A 145 -6.27 0.04 19.40
N ILE A 146 -5.27 -0.18 18.57
CA ILE A 146 -5.44 -0.74 17.24
C ILE A 146 -5.03 -2.22 17.20
N LYS A 147 -5.62 -2.97 16.27
CA LYS A 147 -5.27 -4.37 16.00
C LYS A 147 -4.62 -4.47 14.63
N SER A 148 -3.74 -5.43 14.46
CA SER A 148 -3.31 -5.79 13.11
C SER A 148 -4.51 -6.16 12.24
N SER A 149 -4.52 -5.67 11.01
CA SER A 149 -5.57 -6.01 10.03
C SER A 149 -5.53 -7.47 9.58
N GLY A 150 -4.40 -8.14 9.75
CA GLY A 150 -4.21 -9.55 9.38
C GLY A 150 -2.98 -10.13 10.04
N SER A 151 -2.81 -11.44 9.95
CA SER A 151 -1.59 -12.13 10.40
C SER A 151 -0.40 -11.65 9.56
N GLY A 152 0.75 -11.49 10.19
CA GLY A 152 1.96 -10.99 9.51
C GLY A 152 3.15 -10.93 10.44
N ILE A 153 4.27 -10.45 9.93
CA ILE A 153 5.50 -10.18 10.68
C ILE A 153 5.76 -8.68 10.63
N VAL A 154 6.03 -8.07 11.78
CA VAL A 154 6.44 -6.66 11.86
C VAL A 154 7.81 -6.53 11.22
N THR A 155 7.89 -5.67 10.21
CA THR A 155 9.13 -5.40 9.46
C THR A 155 9.72 -4.03 9.79
N MET A 156 8.92 -3.14 10.37
CA MET A 156 9.35 -1.86 10.89
C MET A 156 8.43 -1.42 12.03
N ALA A 157 9.00 -0.86 13.08
CA ALA A 157 8.31 -0.20 14.19
C ALA A 157 9.13 1.03 14.59
N GLU A 158 8.60 2.23 14.40
CA GLU A 158 9.26 3.51 14.68
C GLU A 158 8.29 4.44 15.41
N ASP A 159 8.77 5.13 16.44
CA ASP A 159 7.92 5.96 17.30
C ASP A 159 7.62 7.34 16.70
N ASP A 160 8.54 7.90 15.89
CA ASP A 160 8.45 9.29 15.44
C ASP A 160 9.06 9.48 14.05
N LEU A 161 8.27 9.18 13.01
CA LEU A 161 8.61 9.55 11.65
C LEU A 161 8.03 10.92 11.31
N TYR A 162 8.77 11.71 10.54
CA TYR A 162 8.43 13.11 10.23
C TYR A 162 7.02 13.29 9.67
N TYR A 163 6.59 12.43 8.75
CA TYR A 163 5.26 12.54 8.15
C TYR A 163 4.21 11.66 8.81
N THR A 164 4.59 10.56 9.39
CA THR A 164 3.64 9.51 9.79
C THR A 164 3.65 9.24 11.29
N GLY A 165 4.52 9.93 12.07
CA GLY A 165 4.61 9.73 13.51
C GLY A 165 4.92 8.29 13.87
N GLY A 166 4.31 7.80 14.95
CA GLY A 166 4.39 6.39 15.30
C GLY A 166 3.88 5.52 14.16
N THR A 167 4.73 4.59 13.69
CA THR A 167 4.46 3.84 12.47
C THR A 167 4.90 2.38 12.60
N ILE A 168 3.99 1.48 12.25
CA ILE A 168 4.26 0.04 12.15
C ILE A 168 4.04 -0.42 10.71
N ILE A 169 4.96 -1.22 10.17
CA ILE A 169 4.80 -1.92 8.90
C ILE A 169 4.83 -3.43 9.16
N MET A 170 3.91 -4.14 8.54
CA MET A 170 3.84 -5.60 8.62
C MET A 170 3.87 -6.22 7.23
N ASP A 171 4.65 -7.30 7.06
CA ASP A 171 4.66 -8.16 5.89
C ASP A 171 3.66 -9.30 6.06
N HIS A 172 2.82 -9.50 5.06
CA HIS A 172 1.83 -10.59 5.01
C HIS A 172 2.18 -11.66 3.97
N GLY A 173 3.33 -11.49 3.32
CA GLY A 173 3.82 -12.36 2.26
C GLY A 173 3.42 -11.91 0.86
N HIS A 174 4.16 -12.41 -0.12
CA HIS A 174 3.94 -12.15 -1.54
C HIS A 174 3.90 -10.66 -1.91
N GLY A 175 4.68 -9.82 -1.18
CA GLY A 175 4.77 -8.38 -1.41
C GLY A 175 3.55 -7.59 -0.92
N ILE A 176 2.70 -8.19 -0.08
CA ILE A 176 1.61 -7.49 0.58
C ILE A 176 2.06 -7.02 1.96
N SER A 177 1.97 -5.72 2.19
CA SER A 177 2.24 -5.11 3.49
C SER A 177 1.11 -4.19 3.93
N THR A 178 0.92 -4.07 5.24
CA THR A 178 0.09 -3.02 5.84
C THR A 178 0.96 -2.02 6.57
N ILE A 179 0.52 -0.76 6.55
CA ILE A 179 1.15 0.34 7.27
C ILE A 179 0.10 0.93 8.20
N TYR A 180 0.47 1.09 9.47
CA TYR A 180 -0.30 1.77 10.50
C TYR A 180 0.47 3.02 10.91
N SER A 181 -0.13 4.17 10.75
CA SER A 181 0.51 5.47 10.96
C SER A 181 -0.24 6.34 11.95
N HIS A 182 0.41 7.41 12.42
CA HIS A 182 -0.14 8.36 13.39
C HIS A 182 -0.48 7.70 14.73
N LEU A 183 0.30 6.69 15.10
CA LEU A 183 0.19 6.03 16.39
C LEU A 183 0.81 6.92 17.47
N GLU A 184 0.17 6.95 18.64
CA GLU A 184 0.69 7.69 19.80
C GLU A 184 1.85 6.94 20.46
N ASN A 185 1.72 5.62 20.55
CA ASN A 185 2.74 4.74 21.11
C ASN A 185 2.88 3.49 20.23
N VAL A 186 4.12 3.08 20.00
CA VAL A 186 4.50 1.83 19.36
C VAL A 186 5.07 0.92 20.45
N MET A 187 4.39 -0.19 20.74
CA MET A 187 4.78 -1.14 21.80
C MET A 187 5.17 -2.48 21.21
#